data_edabbe0fd1659628e042e6e396bae7d9
#
_entry.id   edabbe0fd1659628e042e6e396bae7d9
#
_cell.length_a   1.000
_cell.length_b   1.000
_cell.length_c   1.000
_cell.angle_alpha   90.00
_cell.angle_beta   90.00
_cell.angle_gamma   90.00
#
_symmetry.space_group_name_H-M   'P 1'
#
loop_
_entity.id
_entity.type
_entity.pdbx_description
1 polymer ?
#
loop_
_entity_poly.entity_id
_entity_poly.type
_entity_poly.pdbx_seq_one_letter_code
_entity_poly.pdbx_strand_id
1 'polypeptide(L)'
;EYFTPYKVKLTAEDMSGYTFTSWEINGKTYTDREITIDSSMAKKGKITINARSEKSSSTGELLYISEVYTGGDDDWIELYNPNDNDVSTKGLYLTDKEDMLNRYKIPTVNVKPHSTLTIVCKNNKSENTLMKMQTNFSLKTGETLILSNESGEILGKVAIIDCSKNESLVRQRDGSYAKGTPTFEKNSQ
;
A
#
# COMPACT_ATOMS: atom_id res chain seq x y z
N GLU A 1 -40.29 17.20 7.71
CA GLU A 1 -39.40 16.47 6.78
C GLU A 1 -39.50 15.00 7.08
N TYR A 2 -40.01 14.21 6.13
CA TYR A 2 -40.07 12.77 6.27
C TYR A 2 -38.75 12.20 5.78
N PHE A 3 -37.85 11.81 6.69
CA PHE A 3 -36.75 10.97 6.35
C PHE A 3 -37.23 9.54 6.15
N THR A 4 -37.27 9.08 4.90
CA THR A 4 -37.39 7.65 4.59
C THR A 4 -36.30 6.92 5.34
N PRO A 5 -36.55 5.81 6.03
CA PRO A 5 -35.54 5.05 6.75
C PRO A 5 -34.55 4.39 5.77
N TYR A 6 -33.54 5.13 5.33
CA TYR A 6 -32.46 4.53 4.54
C TYR A 6 -31.61 3.65 5.45
N LYS A 7 -31.43 2.41 5.03
CA LYS A 7 -30.46 1.50 5.62
C LYS A 7 -29.17 1.61 4.84
N VAL A 8 -28.07 1.84 5.54
CA VAL A 8 -26.72 1.90 4.95
C VAL A 8 -25.95 0.69 5.45
N LYS A 9 -25.49 -0.14 4.54
CA LYS A 9 -24.60 -1.26 4.84
C LYS A 9 -23.17 -0.77 4.84
N LEU A 10 -22.45 -1.02 5.91
CA LEU A 10 -21.01 -0.77 6.04
C LEU A 10 -20.28 -2.10 6.09
N THR A 11 -19.20 -2.22 5.34
CA THR A 11 -18.33 -3.38 5.36
C THR A 11 -16.92 -2.91 5.70
N ALA A 12 -16.32 -3.51 6.72
CA ALA A 12 -14.94 -3.26 7.09
C ALA A 12 -14.00 -4.16 6.29
N GLU A 13 -12.95 -3.57 5.77
CA GLU A 13 -11.84 -4.27 5.13
C GLU A 13 -10.57 -4.06 5.93
N ASP A 14 -9.69 -5.07 5.97
CA ASP A 14 -8.37 -4.92 6.55
C ASP A 14 -7.51 -4.01 5.67
N MET A 15 -6.61 -3.26 6.29
CA MET A 15 -5.55 -2.51 5.61
C MET A 15 -4.22 -3.22 5.82
N SER A 16 -3.23 -2.94 4.96
CA SER A 16 -1.90 -3.52 5.11
C SER A 16 -1.33 -3.26 6.51
N GLY A 17 -1.02 -4.33 7.24
CA GLY A 17 -0.49 -4.27 8.61
C GLY A 17 -1.52 -3.97 9.71
N TYR A 18 -2.81 -3.85 9.40
CA TYR A 18 -3.87 -3.59 10.38
C TYR A 18 -5.08 -4.47 10.13
N THR A 19 -5.58 -5.08 11.18
CA THR A 19 -6.81 -5.89 11.17
C THR A 19 -7.92 -5.09 11.81
N PHE A 20 -9.08 -5.02 11.13
CA PHE A 20 -10.28 -4.42 11.70
C PHE A 20 -10.69 -5.16 12.98
N THR A 21 -11.00 -4.41 14.03
CA THR A 21 -11.46 -4.98 15.31
C THR A 21 -12.89 -4.65 15.64
N SER A 22 -13.37 -3.43 15.37
CA SER A 22 -14.74 -3.05 15.70
C SER A 22 -15.18 -1.73 15.04
N TRP A 23 -16.50 -1.57 14.95
CA TRP A 23 -17.16 -0.29 14.79
C TRP A 23 -17.50 0.30 16.16
N GLU A 24 -17.29 1.59 16.33
CA GLU A 24 -17.86 2.34 17.44
C GLU A 24 -18.93 3.28 16.90
N ILE A 25 -20.21 3.01 17.25
CA ILE A 25 -21.34 3.78 16.75
C ILE A 25 -22.03 4.44 17.94
N ASN A 26 -21.97 5.77 17.99
CA ASN A 26 -22.52 6.57 19.10
C ASN A 26 -22.05 6.09 20.49
N GLY A 27 -20.80 5.60 20.59
CA GLY A 27 -20.20 5.07 21.83
C GLY A 27 -20.57 3.62 22.14
N LYS A 28 -21.24 2.90 21.23
CA LYS A 28 -21.50 1.45 21.34
C LYS A 28 -20.62 0.69 20.37
N THR A 29 -20.02 -0.41 20.81
CA THR A 29 -19.09 -1.23 20.04
C THR A 29 -19.82 -2.39 19.34
N TYR A 30 -19.45 -2.67 18.08
CA TYR A 30 -19.90 -3.79 17.26
C TYR A 30 -18.69 -4.44 16.59
N THR A 31 -18.61 -5.77 16.65
CA THR A 31 -17.43 -6.53 16.18
C THR A 31 -17.63 -7.16 14.80
N ASP A 32 -18.87 -7.21 14.30
CA ASP A 32 -19.13 -7.73 12.98
C ASP A 32 -18.51 -6.86 11.90
N ARG A 33 -17.84 -7.45 10.92
CA ARG A 33 -17.23 -6.71 9.80
C ARG A 33 -18.27 -6.00 8.95
N GLU A 34 -19.46 -6.54 8.89
CA GLU A 34 -20.59 -6.01 8.15
C GLU A 34 -21.68 -5.57 9.12
N ILE A 35 -22.11 -4.32 9.02
CA ILE A 35 -23.14 -3.76 9.87
C ILE A 35 -24.12 -2.91 9.05
N THR A 36 -25.38 -2.96 9.40
CA THR A 36 -26.41 -2.10 8.81
C THR A 36 -26.73 -0.96 9.76
N ILE A 37 -26.60 0.26 9.27
CA ILE A 37 -26.93 1.49 9.98
C ILE A 37 -28.30 1.96 9.51
N ASP A 38 -29.17 2.31 10.45
CA ASP A 38 -30.46 2.90 10.17
C ASP A 38 -30.74 4.14 11.03
N SER A 39 -31.82 4.84 10.73
CA SER A 39 -32.20 6.08 11.40
C SER A 39 -32.49 5.91 12.89
N SER A 40 -32.84 4.69 13.35
CA SER A 40 -33.10 4.41 14.79
C SER A 40 -31.84 4.53 15.64
N MET A 41 -30.66 4.40 15.02
CA MET A 41 -29.36 4.57 15.68
C MET A 41 -28.99 6.04 15.91
N ALA A 42 -29.73 6.99 15.35
CA ALA A 42 -29.40 8.40 15.47
C ALA A 42 -29.62 8.93 16.91
N LYS A 43 -28.63 9.66 17.42
CA LYS A 43 -28.75 10.46 18.64
C LYS A 43 -28.82 11.95 18.26
N LYS A 44 -29.92 12.62 18.60
CA LYS A 44 -30.15 14.03 18.23
C LYS A 44 -29.96 14.32 16.74
N GLY A 45 -30.45 13.39 15.89
CA GLY A 45 -30.36 13.53 14.42
C GLY A 45 -28.98 13.23 13.80
N LYS A 46 -28.02 12.74 14.58
CA LYS A 46 -26.66 12.44 14.13
C LYS A 46 -26.25 11.01 14.50
N ILE A 47 -25.53 10.34 13.61
CA ILE A 47 -24.85 9.08 13.86
C ILE A 47 -23.35 9.33 13.74
N THR A 48 -22.58 9.04 14.78
CA THR A 48 -21.13 9.09 14.76
C THR A 48 -20.61 7.66 14.63
N ILE A 49 -19.79 7.40 13.62
CA ILE A 49 -19.26 6.09 13.29
C ILE A 49 -17.74 6.19 13.23
N ASN A 50 -17.05 5.35 14.00
CA ASN A 50 -15.61 5.19 13.95
C ASN A 50 -15.33 3.71 13.67
N ALA A 51 -14.42 3.43 12.72
CA ALA A 51 -13.82 2.11 12.57
C ALA A 51 -12.56 2.04 13.44
N ARG A 52 -12.39 0.93 14.14
CA ARG A 52 -11.19 0.66 14.93
C ARG A 52 -10.45 -0.52 14.29
N SER A 53 -9.15 -0.37 14.21
CA SER A 53 -8.25 -1.42 13.75
C SER A 53 -7.07 -1.51 14.70
N GLU A 54 -6.53 -2.70 14.85
CA GLU A 54 -5.30 -2.93 15.60
C GLU A 54 -4.20 -3.36 14.63
N LYS A 55 -2.94 -3.07 15.00
CA LYS A 55 -1.80 -3.58 14.24
C LYS A 55 -1.94 -5.10 14.16
N SER A 56 -1.90 -5.64 12.95
CA SER A 56 -2.06 -7.07 12.74
C SER A 56 -0.97 -7.81 13.51
N SER A 57 -1.37 -8.65 14.45
CA SER A 57 -0.48 -9.60 15.12
C SER A 57 -0.22 -10.84 14.25
N SER A 58 -0.76 -10.86 13.03
CA SER A 58 -0.45 -11.93 12.08
C SER A 58 1.06 -11.93 11.86
N THR A 59 1.67 -13.09 12.00
CA THR A 59 3.08 -13.37 11.73
C THR A 59 3.43 -13.19 10.22
N GLY A 60 2.51 -12.65 9.43
CA GLY A 60 2.73 -12.29 8.05
C GLY A 60 3.58 -11.03 7.94
N GLU A 61 4.66 -11.12 7.19
CA GLU A 61 5.46 -9.94 6.85
C GLU A 61 4.64 -9.00 5.94
N LEU A 62 4.82 -7.68 6.12
CA LEU A 62 4.25 -6.70 5.21
C LEU A 62 4.90 -6.82 3.82
N LEU A 63 4.19 -6.33 2.79
CA LEU A 63 4.85 -6.10 1.50
C LEU A 63 6.09 -5.23 1.71
N TYR A 64 7.18 -5.60 1.07
CA TYR A 64 8.42 -4.82 1.14
C TYR A 64 8.99 -4.56 -0.26
N ILE A 65 9.78 -3.52 -0.40
CA ILE A 65 10.51 -3.23 -1.63
C ILE A 65 11.57 -4.34 -1.79
N SER A 66 11.42 -5.19 -2.80
CA SER A 66 12.38 -6.26 -3.09
C SER A 66 13.46 -5.83 -4.06
N GLU A 67 13.12 -4.95 -5.00
CA GLU A 67 14.03 -4.49 -6.03
C GLU A 67 13.73 -3.08 -6.49
N VAL A 68 14.77 -2.32 -6.85
CA VAL A 68 14.68 -0.99 -7.45
C VAL A 68 15.64 -0.92 -8.63
N TYR A 69 15.13 -0.52 -9.79
CA TYR A 69 15.90 -0.35 -11.01
C TYR A 69 15.86 1.10 -11.49
N THR A 70 17.03 1.65 -11.79
CA THR A 70 17.20 3.02 -12.28
C THR A 70 18.19 3.13 -13.45
N GLY A 71 18.59 1.98 -14.01
CA GLY A 71 19.66 1.92 -15.02
C GLY A 71 19.19 2.03 -16.47
N GLY A 72 17.88 2.19 -16.76
CA GLY A 72 17.31 2.21 -18.10
C GLY A 72 16.50 3.45 -18.45
N ASP A 73 15.66 3.33 -19.48
CA ASP A 73 14.78 4.42 -19.92
C ASP A 73 13.61 4.65 -18.96
N ASP A 74 13.17 3.60 -18.29
CA ASP A 74 12.12 3.61 -17.29
C ASP A 74 12.65 3.04 -15.96
N ASP A 75 12.51 3.82 -14.90
CA ASP A 75 12.74 3.33 -13.54
C ASP A 75 11.57 2.46 -13.11
N TRP A 76 11.82 1.45 -12.28
CA TRP A 76 10.76 0.63 -11.70
C TRP A 76 11.15 0.09 -10.33
N ILE A 77 10.15 -0.31 -9.57
CA ILE A 77 10.29 -0.96 -8.27
C ILE A 77 9.43 -2.21 -8.22
N GLU A 78 9.84 -3.18 -7.43
CA GLU A 78 9.04 -4.34 -7.09
C GLU A 78 8.72 -4.37 -5.60
N LEU A 79 7.43 -4.60 -5.30
CA LEU A 79 6.95 -4.94 -3.96
C LEU A 79 6.71 -6.44 -3.90
N TYR A 80 7.36 -7.12 -2.97
CA TYR A 80 7.24 -8.57 -2.80
C TYR A 80 6.31 -8.92 -1.65
N ASN A 81 5.48 -9.96 -1.85
CA ASN A 81 4.68 -10.58 -0.82
C ASN A 81 5.37 -11.86 -0.31
N PRO A 82 5.94 -11.87 0.91
CA PRO A 82 6.61 -13.05 1.47
C PRO A 82 5.65 -14.07 2.09
N ASN A 83 4.35 -13.78 2.12
CA ASN A 83 3.37 -14.58 2.84
C ASN A 83 2.77 -15.70 1.97
N ASP A 84 2.15 -16.69 2.62
CA ASP A 84 1.40 -17.79 1.99
C ASP A 84 -0.04 -17.40 1.58
N ASN A 85 -0.44 -16.14 1.81
CA ASN A 85 -1.76 -15.61 1.46
C ASN A 85 -1.63 -14.28 0.69
N ASP A 86 -2.71 -13.88 0.02
CA ASP A 86 -2.81 -12.59 -0.66
C ASP A 86 -2.61 -11.44 0.34
N VAL A 87 -1.83 -10.42 -0.04
CA VAL A 87 -1.66 -9.18 0.75
C VAL A 87 -2.12 -7.99 -0.06
N SER A 88 -3.00 -7.18 0.51
CA SER A 88 -3.53 -5.98 -0.13
C SER A 88 -2.55 -4.81 -0.07
N THR A 89 -2.45 -4.04 -1.16
CA THR A 89 -1.75 -2.76 -1.20
C THR A 89 -2.57 -1.58 -0.66
N LYS A 90 -3.78 -1.83 -0.16
CA LYS A 90 -4.66 -0.80 0.38
C LYS A 90 -3.97 0.00 1.49
N GLY A 91 -3.98 1.32 1.35
CA GLY A 91 -3.37 2.22 2.32
C GLY A 91 -1.84 2.34 2.24
N LEU A 92 -1.21 1.79 1.18
CA LEU A 92 0.22 1.95 0.94
C LEU A 92 0.51 3.12 0.01
N TYR A 93 1.65 3.76 0.27
CA TYR A 93 2.15 4.92 -0.48
C TYR A 93 3.63 4.76 -0.81
N LEU A 94 4.04 5.39 -1.91
CA LEU A 94 5.43 5.52 -2.32
C LEU A 94 5.81 6.99 -2.45
N THR A 95 7.04 7.33 -2.10
CA THR A 95 7.58 8.66 -2.27
C THR A 95 9.10 8.63 -2.43
N ASP A 96 9.63 9.63 -3.12
CA ASP A 96 11.06 9.98 -3.20
C ASP A 96 11.38 11.21 -2.31
N LYS A 97 10.41 11.62 -1.42
CA LYS A 97 10.53 12.80 -0.55
C LYS A 97 10.17 12.47 0.88
N GLU A 98 11.08 12.69 1.81
CA GLU A 98 10.90 12.40 3.23
C GLU A 98 9.83 13.27 3.92
N ASP A 99 9.59 14.48 3.40
CA ASP A 99 8.59 15.42 3.90
C ASP A 99 7.18 15.20 3.32
N MET A 100 7.01 14.23 2.40
CA MET A 100 5.73 13.96 1.73
C MET A 100 5.48 12.45 1.61
N LEU A 101 5.22 11.77 2.73
CA LEU A 101 5.06 10.30 2.79
C LEU A 101 3.86 9.75 1.99
N ASN A 102 2.87 10.59 1.68
CA ASN A 102 1.65 10.22 0.94
C ASN A 102 1.65 10.70 -0.52
N ARG A 103 2.83 10.88 -1.14
CA ARG A 103 2.96 11.46 -2.50
C ARG A 103 2.26 10.68 -3.59
N TYR A 104 2.42 9.36 -3.59
CA TYR A 104 1.78 8.45 -4.55
C TYR A 104 1.06 7.33 -3.81
N LYS A 105 -0.27 7.32 -3.91
CA LYS A 105 -1.10 6.24 -3.37
C LYS A 105 -1.06 5.06 -4.33
N ILE A 106 -0.60 3.90 -3.86
CA ILE A 106 -0.61 2.68 -4.66
C ILE A 106 -2.07 2.26 -4.89
N PRO A 107 -2.49 1.98 -6.14
CA PRO A 107 -3.82 1.42 -6.42
C PRO A 107 -4.05 0.14 -5.61
N THR A 108 -5.28 -0.05 -5.10
CA THR A 108 -5.61 -1.22 -4.30
C THR A 108 -5.67 -2.47 -5.17
N VAL A 109 -4.73 -3.38 -4.96
CA VAL A 109 -4.69 -4.73 -5.54
C VAL A 109 -4.24 -5.74 -4.50
N ASN A 110 -4.52 -7.01 -4.74
CA ASN A 110 -4.00 -8.11 -3.94
C ASN A 110 -2.75 -8.68 -4.63
N VAL A 111 -1.63 -8.63 -3.94
CA VAL A 111 -0.39 -9.29 -4.35
C VAL A 111 -0.46 -10.75 -3.90
N LYS A 112 -0.34 -11.67 -4.85
CA LYS A 112 -0.41 -13.12 -4.60
C LYS A 112 0.72 -13.60 -3.69
N PRO A 113 0.57 -14.76 -3.04
CA PRO A 113 1.65 -15.39 -2.29
C PRO A 113 2.94 -15.49 -3.09
N HIS A 114 4.06 -15.14 -2.46
CA HIS A 114 5.42 -15.25 -3.02
C HIS A 114 5.58 -14.60 -4.41
N SER A 115 4.79 -13.55 -4.69
CA SER A 115 4.79 -12.83 -5.96
C SER A 115 5.20 -11.38 -5.77
N THR A 116 5.60 -10.76 -6.87
CA THR A 116 5.95 -9.33 -6.94
C THR A 116 4.83 -8.52 -7.60
N LEU A 117 4.78 -7.24 -7.24
CA LEU A 117 4.01 -6.20 -7.89
C LEU A 117 5.00 -5.16 -8.43
N THR A 118 5.09 -5.02 -9.75
CA THR A 118 5.96 -4.04 -10.37
C THR A 118 5.25 -2.72 -10.57
N ILE A 119 5.90 -1.62 -10.21
CA ILE A 119 5.41 -0.24 -10.36
C ILE A 119 6.47 0.56 -11.11
N VAL A 120 6.09 1.15 -12.26
CA VAL A 120 6.98 2.01 -13.05
C VAL A 120 7.07 3.38 -12.40
N CYS A 121 8.28 3.95 -12.30
CA CYS A 121 8.53 5.27 -11.74
C CYS A 121 8.75 6.28 -12.85
N LYS A 122 7.72 7.03 -13.21
CA LYS A 122 7.75 8.07 -14.25
C LYS A 122 7.05 9.33 -13.80
N ASN A 123 7.70 10.47 -14.03
CA ASN A 123 7.11 11.80 -13.79
C ASN A 123 6.31 12.29 -15.00
N ASN A 124 5.37 11.49 -15.50
CA ASN A 124 4.42 11.93 -16.51
C ASN A 124 2.98 11.63 -16.07
N LYS A 125 2.00 12.33 -16.65
CA LYS A 125 0.58 12.14 -16.36
C LYS A 125 0.01 10.93 -17.11
N SER A 126 0.63 9.76 -16.95
CA SER A 126 0.10 8.53 -17.52
C SER A 126 -1.02 7.97 -16.63
N GLU A 127 -1.98 7.32 -17.26
CA GLU A 127 -3.12 6.73 -16.56
C GLU A 127 -2.65 5.54 -15.70
N ASN A 128 -2.92 5.62 -14.40
CA ASN A 128 -2.81 4.48 -13.50
C ASN A 128 -3.95 3.51 -13.77
N THR A 129 -3.64 2.37 -14.32
CA THR A 129 -4.57 1.25 -14.46
C THR A 129 -4.06 0.05 -13.66
N LEU A 130 -4.95 -0.91 -13.37
CA LEU A 130 -4.54 -2.18 -12.73
C LEU A 130 -3.53 -2.98 -13.57
N MET A 131 -3.45 -2.70 -14.88
CA MET A 131 -2.52 -3.36 -15.80
C MET A 131 -1.20 -2.59 -15.96
N LYS A 132 -1.15 -1.31 -15.59
CA LYS A 132 0.04 -0.47 -15.69
C LYS A 132 0.08 0.51 -14.53
N MET A 133 0.70 0.09 -13.44
CA MET A 133 0.93 0.95 -12.29
C MET A 133 2.11 1.86 -12.54
N GLN A 134 1.90 3.16 -12.33
CA GLN A 134 2.90 4.17 -12.57
C GLN A 134 2.83 5.26 -11.51
N THR A 135 3.99 5.62 -10.94
CA THR A 135 4.09 6.74 -10.00
C THR A 135 3.94 8.10 -10.72
N ASN A 136 3.88 9.16 -9.93
CA ASN A 136 3.93 10.56 -10.41
C ASN A 136 5.32 11.19 -10.21
N PHE A 137 6.37 10.36 -10.07
CA PHE A 137 7.77 10.76 -9.90
C PHE A 137 8.70 9.73 -10.56
N SER A 138 9.90 10.17 -10.92
CA SER A 138 11.03 9.34 -11.33
C SER A 138 12.03 9.28 -10.18
N LEU A 139 12.88 8.25 -10.16
CA LEU A 139 13.93 8.08 -9.15
C LEU A 139 15.25 8.70 -9.65
N LYS A 140 16.01 9.29 -8.73
CA LYS A 140 17.33 9.86 -9.04
C LYS A 140 18.35 9.40 -8.02
N THR A 141 19.57 9.21 -8.46
CA THR A 141 20.72 8.96 -7.57
C THR A 141 20.82 10.03 -6.50
N GLY A 142 20.99 9.62 -5.25
CA GLY A 142 21.04 10.47 -4.06
C GLY A 142 19.69 10.69 -3.38
N GLU A 143 18.57 10.28 -3.98
CA GLU A 143 17.25 10.30 -3.34
C GLU A 143 17.05 9.05 -2.48
N THR A 144 16.00 9.06 -1.65
CA THR A 144 15.56 7.91 -0.87
C THR A 144 14.13 7.54 -1.29
N LEU A 145 13.95 6.34 -1.82
CA LEU A 145 12.63 5.77 -2.02
C LEU A 145 12.08 5.28 -0.69
N ILE A 146 10.84 5.64 -0.38
CA ILE A 146 10.16 5.29 0.87
C ILE A 146 8.84 4.61 0.55
N LEU A 147 8.60 3.46 1.18
CA LEU A 147 7.30 2.81 1.29
C LEU A 147 6.71 3.17 2.65
N SER A 148 5.49 3.70 2.68
CA SER A 148 4.78 4.08 3.90
C SER A 148 3.33 3.62 3.87
N ASN A 149 2.66 3.69 5.02
CA ASN A 149 1.23 3.43 5.15
C ASN A 149 0.43 4.72 5.40
N GLU A 150 -0.89 4.59 5.43
CA GLU A 150 -1.84 5.69 5.61
C GLU A 150 -1.69 6.41 6.97
N SER A 151 -1.14 5.75 7.99
CA SER A 151 -0.83 6.38 9.28
C SER A 151 0.49 7.15 9.29
N GLY A 152 1.24 7.17 8.18
CA GLY A 152 2.55 7.79 8.08
C GLY A 152 3.69 6.94 8.66
N GLU A 153 3.44 5.65 8.94
CA GLU A 153 4.50 4.71 9.35
C GLU A 153 5.35 4.35 8.13
N ILE A 154 6.67 4.43 8.28
CA ILE A 154 7.61 4.03 7.24
C ILE A 154 7.84 2.52 7.34
N LEU A 155 7.48 1.81 6.27
CA LEU A 155 7.59 0.35 6.15
C LEU A 155 8.91 -0.08 5.50
N GLY A 156 9.54 0.80 4.71
CA GLY A 156 10.81 0.54 4.08
C GLY A 156 11.44 1.78 3.46
N LYS A 157 12.78 1.80 3.42
CA LYS A 157 13.58 2.85 2.76
C LYS A 157 14.66 2.22 1.90
N VAL A 158 14.90 2.81 0.72
CA VAL A 158 16.00 2.43 -0.19
C VAL A 158 16.74 3.69 -0.61
N ALA A 159 18.01 3.80 -0.25
CA ALA A 159 18.86 4.85 -0.80
C ALA A 159 19.16 4.55 -2.26
N ILE A 160 18.84 5.47 -3.15
CA ILE A 160 19.06 5.31 -4.59
C ILE A 160 20.52 5.67 -4.90
N ILE A 161 21.25 4.67 -5.38
CA ILE A 161 22.62 4.84 -5.86
C ILE A 161 22.66 4.66 -7.37
N ASP A 162 23.75 5.09 -7.99
CA ASP A 162 23.96 4.93 -9.42
C ASP A 162 24.02 3.45 -9.81
N CYS A 163 23.17 3.04 -10.74
CA CYS A 163 23.09 1.70 -11.30
C CYS A 163 23.26 1.77 -12.82
N SER A 164 24.08 0.88 -13.36
CA SER A 164 24.19 0.70 -14.80
C SER A 164 22.94 -0.03 -15.36
N LYS A 165 22.80 -0.07 -16.68
CA LYS A 165 21.67 -0.72 -17.36
C LYS A 165 21.44 -2.21 -16.96
N ASN A 166 22.50 -2.89 -16.52
CA ASN A 166 22.43 -4.30 -16.12
C ASN A 166 22.45 -4.48 -14.59
N GLU A 167 22.20 -3.41 -13.82
CA GLU A 167 22.21 -3.42 -12.37
C GLU A 167 20.90 -2.89 -11.80
N SER A 168 20.48 -3.48 -10.70
CA SER A 168 19.38 -3.02 -9.85
C SER A 168 19.81 -3.07 -8.39
N LEU A 169 19.05 -2.41 -7.51
CA LEU A 169 19.21 -2.51 -6.06
C LEU A 169 18.30 -3.64 -5.56
N VAL A 170 18.88 -4.75 -5.14
CA VAL A 170 18.16 -5.94 -4.67
C VAL A 170 18.25 -6.05 -3.15
N ARG A 171 17.10 -6.27 -2.50
CA ARG A 171 17.03 -6.47 -1.05
C ARG A 171 17.75 -7.75 -0.65
N GLN A 172 18.63 -7.63 0.35
CA GLN A 172 19.37 -8.73 0.94
C GLN A 172 18.58 -9.36 2.10
N ARG A 173 19.02 -10.53 2.59
CA ARG A 173 18.37 -11.24 3.71
C ARG A 173 18.37 -10.44 5.01
N ASP A 174 19.35 -9.58 5.22
CA ASP A 174 19.46 -8.70 6.40
C ASP A 174 18.64 -7.41 6.26
N GLY A 175 17.91 -7.24 5.15
CA GLY A 175 17.10 -6.07 4.85
C GLY A 175 17.85 -4.91 4.19
N SER A 176 19.17 -5.00 4.04
CA SER A 176 19.98 -4.04 3.27
C SER A 176 19.74 -4.20 1.77
N TYR A 177 20.30 -3.27 0.97
CA TYR A 177 20.22 -3.31 -0.49
C TYR A 177 21.61 -3.34 -1.09
N ALA A 178 21.82 -4.19 -2.08
CA ALA A 178 23.05 -4.30 -2.84
C ALA A 178 22.77 -4.37 -4.35
N LYS A 179 23.76 -4.01 -5.16
CA LYS A 179 23.66 -4.17 -6.61
C LYS A 179 23.50 -5.64 -6.99
N GLY A 180 22.55 -5.91 -7.85
CA GLY A 180 22.23 -7.23 -8.42
C GLY A 180 21.81 -7.13 -9.87
N THR A 181 21.47 -8.25 -10.48
CA THR A 181 20.96 -8.30 -11.87
C THR A 181 19.45 -8.05 -11.85
N PRO A 182 18.90 -7.14 -12.70
CA PRO A 182 17.47 -6.90 -12.79
C PRO A 182 16.67 -8.16 -13.11
N THR A 183 15.51 -8.33 -12.44
CA THR A 183 14.67 -9.53 -12.57
C THR A 183 13.41 -9.32 -13.39
N PHE A 184 12.94 -8.08 -13.56
CA PHE A 184 11.68 -7.73 -14.23
C PHE A 184 11.55 -8.29 -15.65
N GLU A 185 12.61 -8.22 -16.47
CA GLU A 185 12.58 -8.73 -17.84
C GLU A 185 12.54 -10.27 -17.93
N LYS A 186 12.87 -10.99 -16.85
CA LYS A 186 12.88 -12.46 -16.83
C LYS A 186 11.50 -13.06 -16.56
N ASN A 187 10.59 -12.30 -15.98
CA ASN A 187 9.25 -12.75 -15.58
C ASN A 187 8.17 -12.40 -16.63
N SER A 188 8.54 -11.71 -17.72
CA SER A 188 7.61 -11.27 -18.78
C SER A 188 7.56 -12.20 -20.00
N GLN A 189 8.06 -13.44 -19.88
CA GLN A 189 8.00 -14.45 -20.95
C GLN A 189 7.01 -15.56 -20.62
#